data_b7e43d3b6cea834061e2bd2b4036fbe2
#
_entry.id   b7e43d3b6cea834061e2bd2b4036fbe2
#
_cell.length_a   1.000
_cell.length_b   1.000
_cell.length_c   1.000
_cell.angle_alpha   90.00
_cell.angle_beta   90.00
_cell.angle_gamma   90.00
#
_symmetry.space_group_name_H-M   'P 1'
#
loop_
_entity.id
_entity.type
_entity.pdbx_description
1 polymer ?
#
loop_
_entity_poly.entity_id
_entity_poly.type
_entity_poly.pdbx_seq_one_letter_code
_entity_poly.pdbx_strand_id
1 'polypeptide(L)'
;MITYGHESYIRQAIEGVLMQKCSFEIELIIANDCSPDNTNKIIQEILVSNKNANWIKYFNHKKNLGMMPNFIFSLKQSSGKYIALCEGDDYWTDELKLQKQVDFLEENLQYVLSFHKVKILNLDGLITDDFLTNLPENYENLETLAQFGNYIHTPSVVFRNILKNYPIEFEQTPIGDYFLYLMLAQHGNIKYFLDEMSVYRYGVGVFSGKNSIHLAKSNLLLFNNLVSYFKDESIKKIFIERQKNSINFFENAINNRYKKSFVSNHWFFISIKFLLENLKSPRKILDKFHQKLFK
;
A
#
# COMPACT_ATOMS: atom_id res chain seq x y z
N MET A 1 4.89 9.30 -6.36
CA MET A 1 3.40 9.37 -6.62
C MET A 1 3.08 8.45 -7.79
N ILE A 2 2.24 7.44 -7.58
CA ILE A 2 1.66 6.64 -8.67
C ILE A 2 0.24 7.11 -8.94
N THR A 3 -0.23 7.02 -10.18
CA THR A 3 -1.58 7.47 -10.55
C THR A 3 -2.16 6.67 -11.71
N TYR A 4 -3.47 6.37 -11.63
CA TYR A 4 -4.24 5.76 -12.70
C TYR A 4 -5.73 6.11 -12.56
N GLY A 5 -6.27 6.91 -13.48
CA GLY A 5 -7.68 7.31 -13.47
C GLY A 5 -8.03 8.32 -12.36
N HIS A 6 -7.13 9.25 -12.04
CA HIS A 6 -7.27 10.19 -10.92
C HIS A 6 -7.54 11.65 -11.38
N GLU A 7 -8.23 11.88 -12.49
CA GLU A 7 -8.49 13.24 -12.99
C GLU A 7 -9.16 14.17 -11.96
N SER A 8 -10.00 13.62 -11.07
CA SER A 8 -10.68 14.39 -10.04
C SER A 8 -9.78 14.73 -8.83
N TYR A 9 -8.61 14.10 -8.68
CA TYR A 9 -7.81 14.14 -7.45
C TYR A 9 -6.38 14.60 -7.67
N ILE A 10 -5.79 14.26 -8.81
CA ILE A 10 -4.36 14.39 -9.08
C ILE A 10 -3.82 15.81 -8.91
N ARG A 11 -4.62 16.84 -9.23
CA ARG A 11 -4.23 18.25 -9.04
C ARG A 11 -3.93 18.53 -7.57
N GLN A 12 -4.86 18.19 -6.69
CA GLN A 12 -4.71 18.41 -5.25
C GLN A 12 -3.56 17.60 -4.66
N ALA A 13 -3.37 16.35 -5.13
CA ALA A 13 -2.25 15.50 -4.73
C ALA A 13 -0.90 16.14 -5.06
N ILE A 14 -0.73 16.64 -6.28
CA ILE A 14 0.51 17.31 -6.74
C ILE A 14 0.72 18.63 -5.98
N GLU A 15 -0.31 19.47 -5.87
CA GLU A 15 -0.22 20.75 -5.18
C GLU A 15 0.14 20.60 -3.70
N GLY A 16 -0.35 19.54 -3.03
CA GLY A 16 0.03 19.20 -1.66
C GLY A 16 1.52 18.88 -1.50
N VAL A 17 2.16 18.31 -2.53
CA VAL A 17 3.62 18.12 -2.53
C VAL A 17 4.34 19.40 -2.90
N LEU A 18 3.87 20.15 -3.90
CA LEU A 18 4.53 21.36 -4.39
C LEU A 18 4.46 22.55 -3.40
N MET A 19 3.57 22.52 -2.42
CA MET A 19 3.51 23.53 -1.35
C MET A 19 4.55 23.34 -0.26
N GLN A 20 5.28 22.21 -0.23
CA GLN A 20 6.20 21.88 0.86
C GLN A 20 7.31 22.93 1.00
N LYS A 21 7.67 23.23 2.25
CA LYS A 21 8.74 24.14 2.64
C LYS A 21 9.82 23.34 3.37
N CYS A 22 10.95 23.13 2.71
CA CYS A 22 12.05 22.33 3.22
C CYS A 22 13.38 23.06 3.06
N SER A 23 14.33 22.75 3.97
CA SER A 23 15.72 23.21 3.88
C SER A 23 16.58 22.33 2.96
N PHE A 24 16.00 21.34 2.31
CA PHE A 24 16.64 20.38 1.40
C PHE A 24 15.90 20.32 0.06
N GLU A 25 16.55 19.75 -0.94
CA GLU A 25 15.99 19.59 -2.28
C GLU A 25 14.89 18.49 -2.30
N ILE A 26 13.86 18.72 -3.11
CA ILE A 26 12.75 17.78 -3.33
C ILE A 26 12.73 17.37 -4.80
N GLU A 27 12.51 16.09 -5.07
CA GLU A 27 12.07 15.57 -6.35
C GLU A 27 10.69 14.91 -6.20
N LEU A 28 9.77 15.19 -7.10
CA LEU A 28 8.46 14.57 -7.18
C LEU A 28 8.40 13.63 -8.38
N ILE A 29 8.56 12.33 -8.14
CA ILE A 29 8.36 11.30 -9.16
C ILE A 29 6.86 11.07 -9.33
N ILE A 30 6.33 11.35 -10.53
CA ILE A 30 4.95 11.03 -10.89
C ILE A 30 4.98 9.96 -11.98
N ALA A 31 4.44 8.79 -11.69
CA ALA A 31 4.29 7.70 -12.66
C ALA A 31 2.81 7.46 -12.96
N ASN A 32 2.40 7.95 -14.13
CA ASN A 32 1.06 7.77 -14.68
C ASN A 32 1.00 6.45 -15.44
N ASP A 33 0.17 5.52 -14.95
CA ASP A 33 0.06 4.17 -15.49
C ASP A 33 -0.90 4.07 -16.69
N CYS A 34 -0.72 4.97 -17.66
CA CYS A 34 -1.58 5.06 -18.86
C CYS A 34 -3.04 5.34 -18.50
N SER A 35 -3.29 6.37 -17.68
CA SER A 35 -4.65 6.75 -17.27
C SER A 35 -5.58 6.99 -18.46
N PRO A 36 -6.80 6.42 -18.45
CA PRO A 36 -7.75 6.52 -19.55
C PRO A 36 -8.54 7.85 -19.57
N ASP A 37 -8.41 8.66 -18.51
CA ASP A 37 -9.11 9.92 -18.28
C ASP A 37 -8.19 11.15 -18.51
N ASN A 38 -8.59 12.33 -18.02
CA ASN A 38 -7.83 13.57 -18.17
C ASN A 38 -6.63 13.71 -17.20
N THR A 39 -6.26 12.68 -16.43
CA THR A 39 -5.12 12.72 -15.48
C THR A 39 -3.86 13.26 -16.15
N ASN A 40 -3.50 12.74 -17.33
CA ASN A 40 -2.31 13.20 -18.06
C ASN A 40 -2.40 14.70 -18.43
N LYS A 41 -3.54 15.17 -18.91
CA LYS A 41 -3.76 16.58 -19.30
C LYS A 41 -3.56 17.49 -18.09
N ILE A 42 -4.12 17.15 -16.94
CA ILE A 42 -4.00 17.93 -15.70
C ILE A 42 -2.56 18.02 -15.23
N ILE A 43 -1.80 16.92 -15.30
CA ILE A 43 -0.37 16.92 -14.95
C ILE A 43 0.40 17.87 -15.90
N GLN A 44 0.15 17.81 -17.21
CA GLN A 44 0.80 18.69 -18.18
C GLN A 44 0.49 20.19 -17.90
N GLU A 45 -0.75 20.53 -17.52
CA GLU A 45 -1.10 21.89 -17.12
C GLU A 45 -0.28 22.37 -15.92
N ILE A 46 -0.09 21.51 -14.91
CA ILE A 46 0.72 21.84 -13.72
C ILE A 46 2.18 22.04 -14.08
N LEU A 47 2.72 21.19 -14.95
CA LEU A 47 4.12 21.30 -15.42
C LEU A 47 4.42 22.63 -16.09
N VAL A 48 3.42 23.25 -16.72
CA VAL A 48 3.57 24.57 -17.39
C VAL A 48 3.34 25.73 -16.44
N SER A 49 2.41 25.57 -15.47
CA SER A 49 1.88 26.71 -14.70
C SER A 49 2.46 26.86 -13.29
N ASN A 50 2.96 25.78 -12.67
CA ASN A 50 3.40 25.81 -11.28
C ASN A 50 4.88 26.26 -11.15
N LYS A 51 5.13 27.17 -10.22
CA LYS A 51 6.49 27.70 -9.97
C LYS A 51 7.52 26.65 -9.54
N ASN A 52 7.06 25.56 -8.90
CA ASN A 52 7.89 24.46 -8.42
C ASN A 52 7.83 23.23 -9.36
N ALA A 53 7.36 23.40 -10.61
CA ALA A 53 7.26 22.34 -11.60
C ALA A 53 8.62 21.66 -11.90
N ASN A 54 9.73 22.35 -11.66
CA ASN A 54 11.08 21.81 -11.79
C ASN A 54 11.40 20.68 -10.80
N TRP A 55 10.61 20.50 -9.72
CA TRP A 55 10.71 19.34 -8.84
C TRP A 55 10.15 18.06 -9.47
N ILE A 56 9.27 18.18 -10.49
CA ILE A 56 8.52 17.06 -11.05
C ILE A 56 9.36 16.32 -12.09
N LYS A 57 9.52 15.02 -11.87
CA LYS A 57 9.96 14.05 -12.87
C LYS A 57 8.76 13.21 -13.29
N TYR A 58 8.17 13.56 -14.44
CA TYR A 58 6.95 12.94 -14.92
C TYR A 58 7.22 11.81 -15.89
N PHE A 59 6.61 10.65 -15.62
CA PHE A 59 6.62 9.45 -16.47
C PHE A 59 5.19 9.10 -16.86
N ASN A 60 4.89 9.11 -18.14
CA ASN A 60 3.61 8.69 -18.70
C ASN A 60 3.81 7.37 -19.44
N HIS A 61 3.37 6.25 -18.87
CA HIS A 61 3.53 4.95 -19.48
C HIS A 61 2.67 4.82 -20.74
N LYS A 62 3.21 4.13 -21.77
CA LYS A 62 2.50 3.89 -23.05
C LYS A 62 1.41 2.82 -22.94
N LYS A 63 1.45 2.01 -21.87
CA LYS A 63 0.48 0.96 -21.53
C LYS A 63 0.35 0.86 -20.03
N ASN A 64 -0.80 0.40 -19.57
CA ASN A 64 -0.98 0.09 -18.14
C ASN A 64 -0.08 -1.09 -17.73
N LEU A 65 0.76 -0.86 -16.74
CA LEU A 65 1.70 -1.85 -16.19
C LEU A 65 1.08 -2.62 -15.02
N GLY A 66 0.07 -2.02 -14.37
CA GLY A 66 -0.50 -2.46 -13.12
C GLY A 66 0.15 -1.80 -11.90
N MET A 67 -0.57 -1.81 -10.78
CA MET A 67 -0.22 -1.08 -9.56
C MET A 67 1.20 -1.40 -9.08
N MET A 68 1.55 -2.67 -8.86
CA MET A 68 2.86 -3.04 -8.30
C MET A 68 4.03 -2.76 -9.23
N PRO A 69 4.00 -3.09 -10.54
CA PRO A 69 5.06 -2.68 -11.46
C PRO A 69 5.26 -1.16 -11.51
N ASN A 70 4.17 -0.37 -11.51
CA ASN A 70 4.23 1.08 -11.50
C ASN A 70 4.79 1.63 -10.18
N PHE A 71 4.42 1.03 -9.04
CA PHE A 71 4.95 1.39 -7.73
C PHE A 71 6.45 1.12 -7.64
N ILE A 72 6.90 -0.07 -8.03
CA ILE A 72 8.32 -0.44 -8.04
C ILE A 72 9.11 0.45 -9.02
N PHE A 73 8.55 0.75 -10.19
CA PHE A 73 9.14 1.69 -11.12
C PHE A 73 9.38 3.05 -10.44
N SER A 74 8.38 3.61 -9.76
CA SER A 74 8.50 4.89 -9.05
C SER A 74 9.55 4.86 -7.95
N LEU A 75 9.62 3.79 -7.16
CA LEU A 75 10.64 3.60 -6.13
C LEU A 75 12.05 3.55 -6.73
N LYS A 76 12.23 2.86 -7.88
CA LYS A 76 13.52 2.79 -8.60
C LYS A 76 13.96 4.11 -9.23
N GLN A 77 13.01 5.01 -9.56
CA GLN A 77 13.34 6.35 -10.07
C GLN A 77 13.73 7.33 -8.96
N SER A 78 13.43 7.02 -7.70
CA SER A 78 13.71 7.91 -6.57
C SER A 78 15.19 7.87 -6.20
N SER A 79 15.85 9.06 -6.22
CA SER A 79 17.27 9.22 -5.93
C SER A 79 17.58 9.83 -4.55
N GLY A 80 16.56 10.40 -3.89
CA GLY A 80 16.68 11.05 -2.59
C GLY A 80 17.13 10.11 -1.47
N LYS A 81 17.73 10.66 -0.42
CA LYS A 81 18.10 9.94 0.83
C LYS A 81 16.87 9.39 1.55
N TYR A 82 15.75 10.08 1.41
CA TYR A 82 14.43 9.71 1.95
C TYR A 82 13.43 9.60 0.82
N ILE A 83 12.43 8.74 1.00
CA ILE A 83 11.28 8.61 0.11
C ILE A 83 10.02 8.91 0.91
N ALA A 84 9.19 9.82 0.41
CA ALA A 84 7.85 10.10 0.91
C ALA A 84 6.82 9.54 -0.05
N LEU A 85 5.76 8.93 0.47
CA LEU A 85 4.68 8.39 -0.32
C LEU A 85 3.48 9.34 -0.34
N CYS A 86 2.90 9.52 -1.53
CA CYS A 86 1.61 10.14 -1.74
C CYS A 86 1.06 9.57 -3.05
N GLU A 87 -0.08 8.91 -3.01
CA GLU A 87 -0.76 8.41 -4.20
C GLU A 87 -1.56 9.52 -4.88
N GLY A 88 -1.94 9.35 -6.14
CA GLY A 88 -2.59 10.41 -6.91
C GLY A 88 -4.03 10.72 -6.47
N ASP A 89 -4.59 9.94 -5.56
CA ASP A 89 -5.93 10.10 -4.97
C ASP A 89 -5.91 10.66 -3.53
N ASP A 90 -4.74 10.80 -2.89
CA ASP A 90 -4.58 11.39 -1.57
C ASP A 90 -3.86 12.75 -1.64
N TYR A 91 -3.82 13.52 -0.54
CA TYR A 91 -3.13 14.80 -0.54
C TYR A 91 -2.58 15.22 0.83
N TRP A 92 -1.48 15.98 0.81
CA TRP A 92 -0.88 16.58 2.00
C TRP A 92 -1.49 17.94 2.30
N THR A 93 -1.56 18.27 3.60
CA THR A 93 -2.20 19.50 4.11
C THR A 93 -1.27 20.37 4.94
N ASP A 94 -0.15 19.85 5.42
CA ASP A 94 0.86 20.60 6.19
C ASP A 94 2.08 20.89 5.30
N GLU A 95 2.40 22.16 5.11
CA GLU A 95 3.54 22.62 4.31
C GLU A 95 4.92 22.25 4.90
N LEU A 96 4.99 21.84 6.17
CA LEU A 96 6.19 21.42 6.88
C LEU A 96 6.27 19.90 7.10
N LYS A 97 5.35 19.13 6.52
CA LYS A 97 5.32 17.67 6.69
C LYS A 97 6.67 17.01 6.42
N LEU A 98 7.27 17.29 5.27
CA LEU A 98 8.56 16.69 4.90
C LEU A 98 9.68 17.17 5.82
N GLN A 99 9.73 18.45 6.17
CA GLN A 99 10.75 18.99 7.07
C GLN A 99 10.69 18.27 8.42
N LYS A 100 9.51 18.21 9.07
CA LYS A 100 9.33 17.57 10.37
C LYS A 100 9.76 16.10 10.38
N GLN A 101 9.35 15.34 9.38
CA GLN A 101 9.63 13.90 9.33
C GLN A 101 11.09 13.60 8.97
N VAL A 102 11.69 14.38 8.08
CA VAL A 102 13.10 14.23 7.71
C VAL A 102 14.01 14.64 8.87
N ASP A 103 13.76 15.78 9.53
CA ASP A 103 14.55 16.23 10.69
C ASP A 103 14.56 15.14 11.78
N PHE A 104 13.40 14.60 12.11
CA PHE A 104 13.32 13.50 13.07
C PHE A 104 14.18 12.30 12.63
N LEU A 105 14.07 11.89 11.38
CA LEU A 105 14.86 10.76 10.89
C LEU A 105 16.36 11.08 10.86
N GLU A 106 16.79 12.32 10.56
CA GLU A 106 18.20 12.71 10.64
C GLU A 106 18.76 12.63 12.07
N GLU A 107 18.00 13.05 13.05
CA GLU A 107 18.39 13.04 14.45
C GLU A 107 18.31 11.66 15.12
N ASN A 108 17.52 10.73 14.56
CA ASN A 108 17.21 9.45 15.18
C ASN A 108 17.53 8.28 14.24
N LEU A 109 18.82 7.90 14.17
CA LEU A 109 19.32 6.91 13.22
C LEU A 109 18.75 5.49 13.40
N GLN A 110 18.21 5.18 14.58
CA GLN A 110 17.56 3.90 14.87
C GLN A 110 16.16 3.78 14.24
N TYR A 111 15.58 4.88 13.71
CA TYR A 111 14.31 4.87 12.98
C TYR A 111 14.53 4.83 11.47
N VAL A 112 13.80 3.95 10.78
CA VAL A 112 13.88 3.79 9.32
C VAL A 112 12.69 4.39 8.60
N LEU A 113 11.56 4.51 9.29
CA LEU A 113 10.30 4.99 8.76
C LEU A 113 9.62 5.88 9.80
N SER A 114 8.97 6.93 9.33
CA SER A 114 8.04 7.73 10.11
C SER A 114 6.69 7.83 9.38
N PHE A 115 5.61 7.90 10.15
CA PHE A 115 4.27 8.15 9.66
C PHE A 115 3.51 9.03 10.65
N HIS A 116 2.36 9.55 10.25
CA HIS A 116 1.59 10.47 11.08
C HIS A 116 0.10 10.20 11.02
N LYS A 117 -0.65 10.81 11.95
CA LYS A 117 -2.10 10.80 11.94
C LYS A 117 -2.64 11.45 10.67
N VAL A 118 -3.70 10.89 10.09
CA VAL A 118 -4.38 11.44 8.92
C VAL A 118 -5.80 11.87 9.24
N LYS A 119 -6.38 12.70 8.37
CA LYS A 119 -7.82 12.86 8.28
C LYS A 119 -8.37 11.95 7.19
N ILE A 120 -9.61 11.54 7.34
CA ILE A 120 -10.32 10.71 6.36
C ILE A 120 -11.34 11.57 5.62
N LEU A 121 -11.23 11.64 4.29
CA LEU A 121 -12.26 12.22 3.42
C LEU A 121 -13.17 11.10 2.91
N ASN A 122 -14.41 11.12 3.34
CA ASN A 122 -15.44 10.15 2.97
C ASN A 122 -16.05 10.45 1.59
N LEU A 123 -16.76 9.48 1.01
CA LEU A 123 -17.43 9.65 -0.31
C LEU A 123 -18.54 10.72 -0.31
N ASP A 124 -19.08 11.06 0.84
CA ASP A 124 -20.07 12.15 1.02
C ASP A 124 -19.42 13.54 1.12
N GLY A 125 -18.09 13.62 1.05
CA GLY A 125 -17.32 14.86 1.16
C GLY A 125 -17.01 15.31 2.58
N LEU A 126 -17.42 14.56 3.61
CA LEU A 126 -17.09 14.86 5.02
C LEU A 126 -15.67 14.46 5.36
N ILE A 127 -14.95 15.36 6.01
CA ILE A 127 -13.63 15.08 6.59
C ILE A 127 -13.82 14.74 8.07
N THR A 128 -13.35 13.57 8.46
CA THR A 128 -13.45 13.02 9.80
C THR A 128 -12.09 12.67 10.38
N ASP A 129 -12.05 12.38 11.67
CA ASP A 129 -10.88 11.73 12.29
C ASP A 129 -10.67 10.33 11.69
N ASP A 130 -9.44 9.83 11.81
CA ASP A 130 -9.11 8.48 11.38
C ASP A 130 -9.85 7.45 12.22
N PHE A 131 -10.78 6.74 11.60
CA PHE A 131 -11.54 5.63 12.18
C PHE A 131 -11.05 4.25 11.69
N LEU A 132 -10.05 4.23 10.82
CA LEU A 132 -9.53 3.01 10.21
C LEU A 132 -8.34 2.46 10.97
N THR A 133 -7.52 3.36 11.56
CA THR A 133 -6.29 2.99 12.24
C THR A 133 -6.52 2.77 13.73
N ASN A 134 -6.12 1.60 14.21
CA ASN A 134 -5.97 1.34 15.63
C ASN A 134 -4.49 1.10 15.93
N LEU A 135 -3.82 2.12 16.45
CA LEU A 135 -2.39 2.08 16.73
C LEU A 135 -2.12 1.25 18.00
N PRO A 136 -1.35 0.13 17.91
CA PRO A 136 -0.98 -0.67 19.07
C PRO A 136 -0.01 0.09 20.00
N GLU A 137 0.03 -0.26 21.29
CA GLU A 137 0.93 0.38 22.25
C GLU A 137 2.42 0.28 21.85
N ASN A 138 2.85 -0.88 21.34
CA ASN A 138 4.24 -1.12 20.92
C ASN A 138 4.41 -1.05 19.40
N TYR A 139 3.79 -0.08 18.73
CA TYR A 139 3.73 0.05 17.27
C TYR A 139 5.10 0.15 16.57
N GLU A 140 6.17 0.43 17.29
CA GLU A 140 7.46 0.87 16.74
C GLU A 140 8.27 -0.22 16.04
N ASN A 141 7.92 -1.50 16.18
CA ASN A 141 8.74 -2.61 15.73
C ASN A 141 8.08 -3.53 14.70
N LEU A 142 8.91 -4.32 14.03
CA LEU A 142 8.51 -5.29 13.03
C LEU A 142 7.48 -6.30 13.54
N GLU A 143 7.68 -6.83 14.75
CA GLU A 143 6.82 -7.89 15.31
C GLU A 143 5.39 -7.39 15.48
N THR A 144 5.22 -6.20 16.08
CA THR A 144 3.92 -5.55 16.25
C THR A 144 3.27 -5.25 14.91
N LEU A 145 4.03 -4.71 13.93
CA LEU A 145 3.51 -4.46 12.59
C LEU A 145 3.07 -5.76 11.90
N ALA A 146 3.84 -6.85 12.05
CA ALA A 146 3.48 -8.15 11.53
C ALA A 146 2.23 -8.72 12.20
N GLN A 147 2.09 -8.56 13.52
CA GLN A 147 1.00 -9.13 14.32
C GLN A 147 -0.33 -8.41 14.12
N PHE A 148 -0.32 -7.08 14.16
CA PHE A 148 -1.54 -6.26 14.12
C PHE A 148 -1.98 -5.90 12.68
N GLY A 149 -1.08 -5.94 11.71
CA GLY A 149 -1.38 -5.57 10.32
C GLY A 149 -1.02 -4.12 10.00
N ASN A 150 -1.46 -3.67 8.82
CA ASN A 150 -1.18 -2.33 8.36
C ASN A 150 -2.03 -1.31 9.13
N TYR A 151 -1.40 -0.52 9.98
CA TYR A 151 -1.96 0.65 10.67
C TYR A 151 -1.36 1.96 10.13
N ILE A 152 -0.77 1.94 8.95
CA ILE A 152 -0.05 3.06 8.37
C ILE A 152 -0.72 3.46 7.05
N HIS A 153 -1.24 4.68 6.98
CA HIS A 153 -1.76 5.23 5.74
C HIS A 153 -0.64 5.69 4.80
N THR A 154 -0.72 5.32 3.54
CA THR A 154 0.29 5.63 2.52
C THR A 154 0.70 7.11 2.48
N PRO A 155 -0.23 8.11 2.46
CA PRO A 155 0.17 9.52 2.34
C PRO A 155 0.87 10.07 3.58
N SER A 156 0.92 9.31 4.68
CA SER A 156 1.57 9.75 5.93
C SER A 156 3.06 9.43 5.99
N VAL A 157 3.58 8.59 5.10
CA VAL A 157 4.87 7.91 5.26
C VAL A 157 6.04 8.70 4.69
N VAL A 158 7.15 8.73 5.45
CA VAL A 158 8.51 9.06 4.99
C VAL A 158 9.46 7.98 5.51
N PHE A 159 10.35 7.46 4.67
CA PHE A 159 11.31 6.42 5.04
C PHE A 159 12.68 6.61 4.41
N ARG A 160 13.71 5.97 5.00
CA ARG A 160 15.08 5.95 4.46
C ARG A 160 15.14 5.15 3.17
N ASN A 161 15.75 5.68 2.12
CA ASN A 161 15.95 4.99 0.85
C ASN A 161 17.10 3.97 0.94
N ILE A 162 16.89 2.91 1.71
CA ILE A 162 17.90 1.87 1.98
C ILE A 162 17.68 0.59 1.16
N LEU A 163 16.48 0.38 0.62
CA LEU A 163 16.16 -0.80 -0.16
C LEU A 163 16.64 -0.61 -1.60
N LYS A 164 17.63 -1.40 -2.02
CA LYS A 164 18.23 -1.31 -3.37
C LYS A 164 17.62 -2.31 -4.35
N ASN A 165 17.08 -3.41 -3.84
CA ASN A 165 16.48 -4.48 -4.63
C ASN A 165 15.11 -4.85 -4.06
N TYR A 166 14.19 -5.17 -4.95
CA TYR A 166 12.86 -5.60 -4.60
C TYR A 166 12.73 -7.09 -4.92
N PRO A 167 12.43 -7.96 -3.92
CA PRO A 167 12.31 -9.41 -4.13
C PRO A 167 11.06 -9.74 -4.94
N ILE A 168 11.06 -10.92 -5.55
CA ILE A 168 9.93 -11.38 -6.37
C ILE A 168 8.63 -11.46 -5.57
N GLU A 169 8.71 -11.78 -4.28
CA GLU A 169 7.58 -11.82 -3.37
C GLU A 169 6.92 -10.42 -3.22
N PHE A 170 7.72 -9.36 -3.22
CA PHE A 170 7.23 -7.98 -3.21
C PHE A 170 6.63 -7.59 -4.57
N GLU A 171 7.25 -8.02 -5.67
CA GLU A 171 6.72 -7.74 -7.02
C GLU A 171 5.36 -8.40 -7.27
N GLN A 172 5.09 -9.54 -6.65
CA GLN A 172 3.88 -10.33 -6.81
C GLN A 172 2.81 -10.07 -5.74
N THR A 173 3.06 -9.16 -4.77
CA THR A 173 2.07 -8.88 -3.73
C THR A 173 0.95 -7.97 -4.24
N PRO A 174 -0.31 -8.19 -3.84
CA PRO A 174 -1.40 -7.26 -4.13
C PRO A 174 -1.43 -6.02 -3.19
N ILE A 175 -0.67 -6.05 -2.08
CA ILE A 175 -0.64 -4.99 -1.05
C ILE A 175 0.81 -4.54 -0.88
N GLY A 176 1.22 -3.55 -1.67
CA GLY A 176 2.62 -3.15 -1.77
C GLY A 176 3.11 -2.30 -0.59
N ASP A 177 2.30 -1.37 -0.12
CA ASP A 177 2.62 -0.47 0.99
C ASP A 177 2.96 -1.23 2.27
N TYR A 178 2.08 -2.11 2.72
CA TYR A 178 2.29 -2.92 3.91
C TYR A 178 3.51 -3.83 3.82
N PHE A 179 3.71 -4.47 2.66
CA PHE A 179 4.90 -5.30 2.45
C PHE A 179 6.19 -4.45 2.50
N LEU A 180 6.17 -3.25 1.89
CA LEU A 180 7.28 -2.31 1.95
C LEU A 180 7.62 -1.92 3.39
N TYR A 181 6.60 -1.59 4.20
CA TYR A 181 6.83 -1.21 5.60
C TYR A 181 7.42 -2.35 6.43
N LEU A 182 6.98 -3.59 6.20
CA LEU A 182 7.57 -4.77 6.82
C LEU A 182 9.02 -5.00 6.39
N MET A 183 9.35 -4.76 5.11
CA MET A 183 10.74 -4.82 4.64
C MET A 183 11.62 -3.78 5.34
N LEU A 184 11.13 -2.55 5.46
CA LEU A 184 11.84 -1.46 6.13
C LEU A 184 12.01 -1.72 7.64
N ALA A 185 10.97 -2.20 8.31
CA ALA A 185 10.98 -2.47 9.75
C ALA A 185 11.99 -3.54 10.19
N GLN A 186 12.57 -4.33 9.26
CA GLN A 186 13.70 -5.20 9.55
C GLN A 186 15.00 -4.43 9.83
N HIS A 187 15.06 -3.16 9.46
CA HIS A 187 16.27 -2.33 9.52
C HIS A 187 16.23 -1.26 10.61
N GLY A 188 15.13 -1.14 11.36
CA GLY A 188 15.00 -0.18 12.46
C GLY A 188 13.55 0.07 12.86
N ASN A 189 13.38 1.01 13.78
CA ASN A 189 12.10 1.33 14.37
C ASN A 189 11.23 2.22 13.46
N ILE A 190 9.95 2.29 13.80
CA ILE A 190 8.91 3.08 13.15
C ILE A 190 8.48 4.20 14.10
N LYS A 191 8.38 5.45 13.62
CA LYS A 191 7.93 6.61 14.39
C LYS A 191 6.54 7.05 13.98
N TYR A 192 5.65 7.25 14.95
CA TYR A 192 4.35 7.89 14.75
C TYR A 192 4.34 9.33 15.25
N PHE A 193 3.78 10.26 14.45
CA PHE A 193 3.52 11.64 14.80
C PHE A 193 2.02 11.87 15.00
N LEU A 194 1.67 12.65 16.02
CA LEU A 194 0.28 13.02 16.31
C LEU A 194 -0.26 14.12 15.38
N ASP A 195 0.65 14.79 14.63
CA ASP A 195 0.28 15.83 13.68
C ASP A 195 -0.57 15.24 12.54
N GLU A 196 -1.62 15.95 12.16
CA GLU A 196 -2.48 15.60 11.02
C GLU A 196 -1.99 16.34 9.78
N MET A 197 -1.15 15.69 8.97
CA MET A 197 -0.44 16.35 7.86
C MET A 197 -0.90 15.87 6.48
N SER A 198 -1.88 14.98 6.40
CA SER A 198 -2.49 14.56 5.13
C SER A 198 -3.94 14.11 5.30
N VAL A 199 -4.61 14.00 4.16
CA VAL A 199 -5.97 13.46 4.03
C VAL A 199 -5.92 12.23 3.16
N TYR A 200 -6.46 11.12 3.69
CA TYR A 200 -6.70 9.87 2.98
C TYR A 200 -8.13 9.84 2.43
N ARG A 201 -8.31 9.57 1.12
CA ARG A 201 -9.64 9.43 0.52
C ARG A 201 -10.15 8.01 0.65
N TYR A 202 -11.13 7.83 1.54
CA TYR A 202 -11.75 6.54 1.77
C TYR A 202 -12.76 6.20 0.67
N GLY A 203 -12.70 4.98 0.15
CA GLY A 203 -13.63 4.47 -0.86
C GLY A 203 -13.22 4.75 -2.32
N VAL A 204 -12.14 5.50 -2.56
CA VAL A 204 -11.64 5.86 -3.90
C VAL A 204 -10.59 4.87 -4.39
N GLY A 205 -9.66 4.48 -3.52
CA GLY A 205 -8.50 3.64 -3.86
C GLY A 205 -8.83 2.20 -4.25
N VAL A 206 -7.81 1.49 -4.72
CA VAL A 206 -7.92 0.11 -5.23
C VAL A 206 -8.43 -0.88 -4.17
N PHE A 207 -8.16 -0.62 -2.89
CA PHE A 207 -8.50 -1.51 -1.78
C PHE A 207 -9.82 -1.15 -1.07
N SER A 208 -10.06 0.15 -0.86
CA SER A 208 -11.25 0.63 -0.18
C SER A 208 -12.49 0.38 -1.03
N GLY A 209 -13.53 -0.19 -0.44
CA GLY A 209 -14.79 -0.51 -1.14
C GLY A 209 -14.86 -1.86 -1.87
N LYS A 210 -13.80 -2.68 -1.84
CA LYS A 210 -13.83 -4.02 -2.43
C LYS A 210 -14.64 -5.00 -1.58
N ASN A 211 -15.23 -6.00 -2.25
CA ASN A 211 -15.98 -7.03 -1.56
C ASN A 211 -15.07 -7.96 -0.73
N SER A 212 -15.64 -8.62 0.29
CA SER A 212 -14.95 -9.47 1.25
C SER A 212 -14.15 -10.62 0.61
N ILE A 213 -14.61 -11.17 -0.50
CA ILE A 213 -13.92 -12.25 -1.22
C ILE A 213 -12.65 -11.73 -1.88
N HIS A 214 -12.70 -10.54 -2.50
CA HIS A 214 -11.53 -9.93 -3.11
C HIS A 214 -10.46 -9.60 -2.04
N LEU A 215 -10.89 -9.00 -0.92
CA LEU A 215 -9.99 -8.69 0.20
C LEU A 215 -9.35 -9.96 0.79
N ALA A 216 -10.15 -11.01 1.00
CA ALA A 216 -9.64 -12.30 1.49
C ALA A 216 -8.60 -12.91 0.54
N LYS A 217 -8.85 -12.89 -0.78
CA LYS A 217 -7.91 -13.36 -1.80
C LYS A 217 -6.61 -12.56 -1.75
N SER A 218 -6.69 -11.23 -1.68
CA SER A 218 -5.52 -10.36 -1.60
C SER A 218 -4.70 -10.62 -0.34
N ASN A 219 -5.35 -10.79 0.81
CA ASN A 219 -4.66 -11.13 2.05
C ASN A 219 -3.97 -12.50 2.00
N LEU A 220 -4.61 -13.51 1.39
CA LEU A 220 -3.99 -14.83 1.21
C LEU A 220 -2.72 -14.76 0.36
N LEU A 221 -2.75 -14.02 -0.74
CA LEU A 221 -1.58 -13.80 -1.60
C LEU A 221 -0.48 -13.03 -0.87
N LEU A 222 -0.84 -11.97 -0.14
CA LEU A 222 0.08 -11.21 0.68
C LEU A 222 0.79 -12.11 1.71
N PHE A 223 0.03 -12.85 2.53
CA PHE A 223 0.64 -13.69 3.57
C PHE A 223 1.46 -14.85 3.00
N ASN A 224 1.06 -15.41 1.86
CA ASN A 224 1.90 -16.39 1.17
C ASN A 224 3.26 -15.81 0.77
N ASN A 225 3.27 -14.59 0.21
CA ASN A 225 4.50 -13.92 -0.18
C ASN A 225 5.35 -13.53 1.05
N LEU A 226 4.72 -13.08 2.14
CA LEU A 226 5.41 -12.73 3.39
C LEU A 226 6.05 -13.97 4.04
N VAL A 227 5.34 -15.11 4.10
CA VAL A 227 5.89 -16.38 4.61
C VAL A 227 7.07 -16.85 3.76
N SER A 228 7.04 -16.64 2.44
CA SER A 228 8.16 -16.97 1.54
C SER A 228 9.36 -16.04 1.74
N TYR A 229 9.11 -14.75 1.93
CA TYR A 229 10.13 -13.72 2.02
C TYR A 229 10.89 -13.74 3.35
N PHE A 230 10.18 -13.77 4.49
CA PHE A 230 10.82 -13.73 5.82
C PHE A 230 11.59 -15.00 6.13
N LYS A 231 12.80 -14.84 6.69
CA LYS A 231 13.65 -15.96 7.13
C LYS A 231 13.56 -16.21 8.64
N ASP A 232 13.23 -15.17 9.41
CA ASP A 232 13.01 -15.27 10.84
C ASP A 232 11.77 -16.13 11.15
N GLU A 233 11.97 -17.21 11.89
CA GLU A 233 10.90 -18.18 12.16
C GLU A 233 9.84 -17.63 13.12
N SER A 234 10.16 -16.66 13.97
CA SER A 234 9.19 -16.01 14.86
C SER A 234 8.21 -15.15 14.04
N ILE A 235 8.73 -14.31 13.16
CA ILE A 235 7.95 -13.48 12.23
C ILE A 235 7.17 -14.35 11.24
N LYS A 236 7.78 -15.38 10.71
CA LYS A 236 7.13 -16.33 9.80
C LYS A 236 5.92 -17.00 10.45
N LYS A 237 6.02 -17.42 11.73
CA LYS A 237 4.90 -18.00 12.49
C LYS A 237 3.71 -17.04 12.60
N ILE A 238 3.96 -15.75 12.82
CA ILE A 238 2.90 -14.73 12.83
C ILE A 238 2.15 -14.73 11.50
N PHE A 239 2.87 -14.69 10.37
CA PHE A 239 2.25 -14.67 9.05
C PHE A 239 1.52 -15.98 8.71
N ILE A 240 2.03 -17.13 9.12
CA ILE A 240 1.34 -18.42 8.97
C ILE A 240 0.01 -18.41 9.73
N GLU A 241 -0.03 -17.88 10.94
CA GLU A 241 -1.26 -17.80 11.72
C GLU A 241 -2.27 -16.82 11.09
N ARG A 242 -1.80 -15.68 10.64
CA ARG A 242 -2.63 -14.72 9.91
C ARG A 242 -3.14 -15.28 8.57
N GLN A 243 -2.33 -16.09 7.88
CA GLN A 243 -2.76 -16.80 6.68
C GLN A 243 -3.90 -17.78 6.98
N LYS A 244 -3.80 -18.57 8.06
CA LYS A 244 -4.88 -19.46 8.50
C LYS A 244 -6.18 -18.70 8.79
N ASN A 245 -6.08 -17.57 9.50
CA ASN A 245 -7.23 -16.73 9.79
C ASN A 245 -7.87 -16.16 8.51
N SER A 246 -7.06 -15.79 7.51
CA SER A 246 -7.54 -15.34 6.21
C SER A 246 -8.20 -16.45 5.40
N ILE A 247 -7.73 -17.70 5.52
CA ILE A 247 -8.38 -18.87 4.92
C ILE A 247 -9.78 -19.06 5.53
N ASN A 248 -9.87 -19.08 6.86
CA ASN A 248 -11.14 -19.23 7.57
C ASN A 248 -12.15 -18.12 7.20
N PHE A 249 -11.65 -16.87 7.10
CA PHE A 249 -12.47 -15.74 6.64
C PHE A 249 -12.97 -15.93 5.21
N PHE A 250 -12.11 -16.38 4.31
CA PHE A 250 -12.44 -16.64 2.91
C PHE A 250 -13.49 -17.75 2.77
N GLU A 251 -13.33 -18.86 3.51
CA GLU A 251 -14.30 -19.95 3.55
C GLU A 251 -15.68 -19.47 4.04
N ASN A 252 -15.69 -18.67 5.12
CA ASN A 252 -16.93 -18.10 5.66
C ASN A 252 -17.60 -17.12 4.66
N ALA A 253 -16.82 -16.31 3.97
CA ALA A 253 -17.34 -15.39 2.95
C ALA A 253 -17.96 -16.13 1.76
N ILE A 254 -17.33 -17.22 1.32
CA ILE A 254 -17.87 -18.10 0.29
C ILE A 254 -19.17 -18.76 0.78
N ASN A 255 -19.17 -19.38 1.95
CA ASN A 255 -20.31 -20.07 2.51
C ASN A 255 -21.54 -19.14 2.65
N ASN A 256 -21.32 -17.90 3.11
CA ASN A 256 -22.39 -16.91 3.23
C ASN A 256 -22.94 -16.46 1.88
N ARG A 257 -22.13 -16.40 0.83
CA ARG A 257 -22.58 -16.09 -0.52
C ARG A 257 -23.42 -17.23 -1.12
N TYR A 258 -23.03 -18.48 -0.88
CA TYR A 258 -23.74 -19.67 -1.39
C TYR A 258 -25.00 -20.01 -0.59
N LYS A 259 -25.07 -19.70 0.71
CA LYS A 259 -26.32 -19.80 1.48
C LYS A 259 -27.42 -18.86 0.95
N LYS A 260 -27.04 -17.77 0.26
CA LYS A 260 -28.01 -16.87 -0.40
C LYS A 260 -28.40 -17.31 -1.82
N SER A 261 -27.64 -18.20 -2.45
CA SER A 261 -27.98 -18.81 -3.74
C SER A 261 -28.11 -20.33 -3.56
N PHE A 262 -29.35 -20.82 -3.54
CA PHE A 262 -29.66 -22.24 -3.44
C PHE A 262 -29.12 -23.02 -4.64
N VAL A 263 -27.85 -23.47 -4.59
CA VAL A 263 -27.34 -24.54 -5.47
C VAL A 263 -26.29 -25.33 -4.69
N SER A 264 -26.63 -26.59 -4.38
CA SER A 264 -25.73 -27.55 -3.75
C SER A 264 -24.63 -27.99 -4.71
N ASN A 265 -23.46 -27.35 -4.67
CA ASN A 265 -22.27 -27.85 -5.36
C ASN A 265 -21.30 -28.47 -4.35
N HIS A 266 -21.65 -29.65 -3.84
CA HIS A 266 -20.84 -30.44 -2.91
C HIS A 266 -19.40 -30.69 -3.38
N TRP A 267 -19.18 -30.79 -4.68
CA TRP A 267 -17.86 -31.01 -5.29
C TRP A 267 -16.87 -29.85 -5.16
N PHE A 268 -17.34 -28.62 -5.14
CA PHE A 268 -16.48 -27.45 -5.01
C PHE A 268 -15.86 -27.36 -3.60
N PHE A 269 -16.64 -27.65 -2.58
CA PHE A 269 -16.18 -27.64 -1.18
C PHE A 269 -15.21 -28.80 -0.88
N ILE A 270 -15.44 -29.98 -1.45
CA ILE A 270 -14.53 -31.12 -1.32
C ILE A 270 -13.17 -30.78 -1.96
N SER A 271 -13.16 -30.09 -3.09
CA SER A 271 -11.90 -29.69 -3.77
C SER A 271 -11.11 -28.66 -2.98
N ILE A 272 -11.76 -27.66 -2.36
CA ILE A 272 -11.09 -26.67 -1.50
C ILE A 272 -10.56 -27.33 -0.22
N LYS A 273 -11.36 -28.16 0.45
CA LYS A 273 -10.96 -28.89 1.66
C LYS A 273 -9.77 -29.79 1.40
N PHE A 274 -9.78 -30.55 0.31
CA PHE A 274 -8.68 -31.39 -0.14
C PHE A 274 -7.41 -30.59 -0.43
N LEU A 275 -7.54 -29.40 -1.03
CA LEU A 275 -6.41 -28.47 -1.29
C LEU A 275 -5.79 -27.93 0.01
N LEU A 276 -6.63 -27.58 0.98
CA LEU A 276 -6.20 -27.03 2.27
C LEU A 276 -5.53 -28.07 3.17
N GLU A 277 -6.02 -29.33 3.14
CA GLU A 277 -5.48 -30.44 3.91
C GLU A 277 -4.11 -30.93 3.38
N ASN A 278 -3.76 -30.62 2.13
CA ASN A 278 -2.52 -31.03 1.48
C ASN A 278 -1.45 -29.90 1.36
N LEU A 279 -1.50 -28.89 2.23
CA LEU A 279 -0.61 -27.72 2.28
C LEU A 279 0.87 -28.03 2.63
N LYS A 280 1.49 -29.03 1.96
CA LYS A 280 2.95 -29.22 2.00
C LYS A 280 3.72 -28.40 0.96
N SER A 281 3.03 -27.67 0.05
CA SER A 281 3.67 -26.81 -0.95
C SER A 281 2.72 -25.72 -1.45
N PRO A 282 2.75 -24.51 -0.86
CA PRO A 282 1.82 -23.40 -1.20
C PRO A 282 1.84 -22.98 -2.69
N ARG A 283 3.01 -22.99 -3.32
CA ARG A 283 3.18 -22.55 -4.73
C ARG A 283 2.38 -23.39 -5.73
N LYS A 284 2.37 -24.70 -5.60
CA LYS A 284 1.65 -25.60 -6.53
C LYS A 284 0.12 -25.47 -6.43
N ILE A 285 -0.37 -24.95 -5.32
CA ILE A 285 -1.81 -24.77 -5.08
C ILE A 285 -2.31 -23.49 -5.74
N LEU A 286 -1.56 -22.41 -5.64
CA LEU A 286 -1.89 -21.13 -6.29
C LEU A 286 -1.93 -21.26 -7.82
N ASP A 287 -0.98 -21.96 -8.43
CA ASP A 287 -0.93 -22.18 -9.88
C ASP A 287 -2.15 -22.98 -10.38
N LYS A 288 -2.57 -24.00 -9.64
CA LYS A 288 -3.79 -24.77 -9.98
C LYS A 288 -5.09 -23.99 -9.73
N PHE A 289 -5.11 -23.10 -8.72
CA PHE A 289 -6.25 -22.22 -8.48
C PHE A 289 -6.40 -21.17 -9.59
N HIS A 290 -5.29 -20.58 -10.03
CA HIS A 290 -5.28 -19.64 -11.15
C HIS A 290 -5.82 -20.27 -12.45
N GLN A 291 -5.43 -21.51 -12.76
CA GLN A 291 -5.89 -22.22 -13.97
C GLN A 291 -7.37 -22.64 -13.94
N LYS A 292 -7.99 -22.79 -12.75
CA LYS A 292 -9.40 -23.24 -12.63
C LYS A 292 -10.41 -22.12 -12.41
N LEU A 293 -10.00 -20.94 -11.94
CA LEU A 293 -10.88 -19.80 -11.69
C LEU A 293 -11.01 -18.84 -12.87
N PHE A 294 -10.15 -19.01 -13.88
CA PHE A 294 -10.09 -18.16 -15.09
C PHE A 294 -10.35 -18.94 -16.39
N LYS A 295 -10.87 -20.17 -16.30
CA LYS A 295 -11.65 -20.87 -17.32
C LYS A 295 -13.13 -20.80 -16.96
#